data_92b7d7f1340121683f15530321a90633
#
_entry.id   92b7d7f1340121683f15530321a90633
#
_cell.length_a   1.000
_cell.length_b   1.000
_cell.length_c   1.000
_cell.angle_alpha   90.00
_cell.angle_beta   90.00
_cell.angle_gamma   90.00
#
_symmetry.space_group_name_H-M   'P 1'
#
loop_
_entity.id
_entity.type
_entity.pdbx_description
1 polymer ?
#
loop_
_entity_poly.entity_id
_entity_poly.type
_entity_poly.pdbx_seq_one_letter_code
_entity_poly.pdbx_strand_id
1 'polypeptide(L)'
;MDFTEEFRKSVDPELLFKGRPGDVRLGELVSTTWPLVGVTTRICIVGAPDDLGVHLNRGRRGAAGGPSAIRRELYRMTPPMDKAFEVDPGVFCDAGDILPGSDITANHRRAQSLCELALNASRAVVALGGGNDYSAPHARALREVSAAQKDATGTIGILTVDPHLDV
;
A
#
# COMPACT_ATOMS: atom_id res chain seq x y z
N MET A 1 11.81 -19.00 -6.75
CA MET A 1 12.09 -17.57 -6.96
C MET A 1 10.78 -16.86 -6.71
N ASP A 2 10.73 -16.00 -5.71
CA ASP A 2 9.48 -15.29 -5.39
C ASP A 2 9.27 -14.22 -6.48
N PHE A 3 8.24 -14.37 -7.27
CA PHE A 3 7.90 -13.49 -8.40
C PHE A 3 7.73 -12.02 -7.98
N THR A 4 7.60 -11.78 -6.67
CA THR A 4 7.42 -10.45 -6.09
C THR A 4 8.70 -9.63 -5.99
N GLU A 5 9.87 -10.28 -5.87
CA GLU A 5 11.14 -9.57 -5.73
C GLU A 5 11.57 -8.85 -7.03
N GLU A 6 11.05 -9.28 -8.20
CA GLU A 6 11.40 -8.65 -9.48
C GLU A 6 10.72 -7.28 -9.70
N PHE A 7 9.60 -7.03 -9.02
CA PHE A 7 8.84 -5.79 -9.24
C PHE A 7 8.54 -4.98 -7.98
N ARG A 8 9.07 -5.40 -6.83
CA ARG A 8 8.84 -4.78 -5.53
C ARG A 8 10.15 -4.32 -4.88
N LYS A 9 10.11 -3.17 -4.24
CA LYS A 9 11.16 -2.65 -3.37
C LYS A 9 10.64 -2.59 -1.93
N SER A 10 11.41 -3.08 -0.98
CA SER A 10 11.12 -2.93 0.45
C SER A 10 11.11 -1.46 0.86
N VAL A 11 10.44 -1.17 1.96
CA VAL A 11 10.44 0.17 2.58
C VAL A 11 11.88 0.59 2.89
N ASP A 12 12.19 1.84 2.59
CA ASP A 12 13.46 2.44 2.97
C ASP A 12 13.57 2.49 4.51
N PRO A 13 14.58 1.84 5.10
CA PRO A 13 14.76 1.84 6.55
C PRO A 13 14.87 3.24 7.17
N GLU A 14 15.30 4.25 6.41
CA GLU A 14 15.38 5.63 6.88
C GLU A 14 14.00 6.26 7.14
N LEU A 15 12.93 5.70 6.56
CA LEU A 15 11.57 6.14 6.82
C LEU A 15 11.02 5.57 8.14
N LEU A 16 11.61 4.50 8.67
CA LEU A 16 11.18 3.84 9.89
C LEU A 16 11.62 4.66 11.11
N PHE A 17 10.83 5.67 11.44
CA PHE A 17 11.13 6.56 12.54
C PHE A 17 11.05 5.83 13.89
N LYS A 18 12.08 6.01 14.72
CA LYS A 18 12.12 5.53 16.10
C LYS A 18 11.91 6.69 17.06
N GLY A 19 11.00 6.51 18.03
CA GLY A 19 10.74 7.48 19.08
C GLY A 19 11.85 7.52 20.14
N ARG A 20 11.62 8.30 21.18
CA ARG A 20 12.45 8.29 22.40
C ARG A 20 12.04 7.10 23.28
N PRO A 21 12.87 6.66 24.24
CA PRO A 21 12.46 5.67 25.21
C PRO A 21 11.14 6.06 25.90
N GLY A 22 10.14 5.18 25.83
CA GLY A 22 8.80 5.42 26.36
C GLY A 22 7.84 6.22 25.45
N ASP A 23 8.27 6.62 24.25
CA ASP A 23 7.47 7.35 23.27
C ASP A 23 7.45 6.56 21.94
N VAL A 24 6.73 5.45 21.94
CA VAL A 24 6.63 4.52 20.79
C VAL A 24 5.96 5.19 19.60
N ARG A 25 6.48 4.94 18.40
CA ARG A 25 5.95 5.47 17.14
C ARG A 25 5.51 4.35 16.20
N LEU A 26 4.64 4.67 15.25
CA LEU A 26 4.16 3.68 14.29
C LEU A 26 5.29 3.03 13.50
N GLY A 27 6.37 3.75 13.22
CA GLY A 27 7.55 3.22 12.54
C GLY A 27 8.29 2.12 13.30
N GLU A 28 8.08 2.00 14.63
CA GLU A 28 8.64 0.92 15.45
C GLU A 28 7.75 -0.32 15.47
N LEU A 29 6.45 -0.15 15.15
CA LEU A 29 5.44 -1.22 15.20
C LEU A 29 5.18 -1.85 13.83
N VAL A 30 5.51 -1.14 12.74
CA VAL A 30 5.28 -1.65 11.39
C VAL A 30 6.24 -2.79 11.08
N SER A 31 5.70 -3.91 10.62
CA SER A 31 6.49 -4.98 10.05
C SER A 31 6.78 -4.71 8.58
N THR A 32 8.04 -4.79 8.18
CA THR A 32 8.45 -4.69 6.77
C THR A 32 8.83 -6.06 6.19
N THR A 33 8.61 -7.14 6.94
CA THR A 33 8.87 -8.51 6.49
C THR A 33 7.84 -8.91 5.44
N TRP A 34 8.32 -9.42 4.32
CA TRP A 34 7.50 -9.89 3.22
C TRP A 34 8.11 -11.16 2.59
N PRO A 35 7.34 -12.16 2.15
CA PRO A 35 5.88 -12.28 2.30
C PRO A 35 5.45 -12.50 3.76
N LEU A 36 4.22 -12.11 4.07
CA LEU A 36 3.62 -12.34 5.38
C LEU A 36 3.22 -13.82 5.50
N VAL A 37 3.99 -14.59 6.27
CA VAL A 37 3.69 -16.00 6.51
C VAL A 37 3.28 -16.18 7.97
N GLY A 38 2.08 -16.73 8.16
CA GLY A 38 1.61 -17.14 9.49
C GLY A 38 1.19 -16.02 10.44
N VAL A 39 1.08 -14.79 9.96
CA VAL A 39 0.66 -13.63 10.75
C VAL A 39 -0.72 -13.16 10.34
N THR A 40 -1.60 -12.90 11.32
CA THR A 40 -2.92 -12.31 11.05
C THR A 40 -2.77 -10.79 10.90
N THR A 41 -2.22 -10.36 9.78
CA THR A 41 -2.11 -8.94 9.47
C THR A 41 -3.49 -8.31 9.29
N ARG A 42 -3.73 -7.18 9.97
CA ARG A 42 -4.98 -6.43 9.82
C ARG A 42 -4.90 -5.40 8.72
N ILE A 43 -3.79 -4.68 8.63
CA ILE A 43 -3.57 -3.60 7.68
C ILE A 43 -2.23 -3.83 6.98
N CYS A 44 -2.25 -3.80 5.65
CA CYS A 44 -1.03 -3.82 4.83
C CYS A 44 -0.94 -2.55 3.99
N ILE A 45 0.20 -1.88 4.04
CA ILE A 45 0.51 -0.74 3.17
C ILE A 45 1.21 -1.26 1.92
N VAL A 46 0.84 -0.70 0.77
CA VAL A 46 1.54 -0.87 -0.51
C VAL A 46 1.73 0.50 -1.16
N GLY A 47 2.80 0.69 -1.93
CA GLY A 47 3.06 1.96 -2.58
C GLY A 47 3.28 1.86 -4.08
N ALA A 48 2.92 2.92 -4.80
CA ALA A 48 3.13 3.10 -6.23
C ALA A 48 3.84 4.43 -6.50
N PRO A 49 5.17 4.54 -6.34
CA PRO A 49 5.94 5.76 -6.53
C PRO A 49 6.15 6.07 -8.02
N ASP A 50 5.07 6.35 -8.72
CA ASP A 50 5.05 6.61 -10.15
C ASP A 50 4.14 7.80 -10.49
N ASP A 51 4.59 8.64 -11.42
CA ASP A 51 3.81 9.74 -11.99
C ASP A 51 3.83 9.75 -13.52
N LEU A 52 4.08 8.59 -14.13
CA LEU A 52 4.10 8.46 -15.58
C LEU A 52 2.73 8.79 -16.18
N GLY A 53 1.64 8.30 -15.59
CA GLY A 53 0.27 8.62 -15.99
C GLY A 53 -0.01 10.13 -15.92
N VAL A 54 0.41 10.79 -14.84
CA VAL A 54 0.31 12.25 -14.69
C VAL A 54 1.05 12.96 -15.81
N HIS A 55 2.27 12.50 -16.14
CA HIS A 55 3.05 13.09 -17.23
C HIS A 55 2.42 12.90 -18.59
N LEU A 56 1.92 11.69 -18.89
CA LEU A 56 1.24 11.38 -20.14
C LEU A 56 -0.02 12.22 -20.33
N ASN A 57 -0.72 12.51 -19.23
CA ASN A 57 -1.88 13.42 -19.22
C ASN A 57 -1.50 14.91 -19.13
N ARG A 58 -0.23 15.26 -19.39
CA ARG A 58 0.30 16.65 -19.33
C ARG A 58 0.13 17.32 -17.96
N GLY A 59 -0.01 16.55 -16.92
CA GLY A 59 -0.06 17.03 -15.53
C GLY A 59 1.33 17.35 -14.98
N ARG A 60 1.34 18.01 -13.82
CA ARG A 60 2.57 18.38 -13.12
C ARG A 60 3.12 17.15 -12.37
N ARG A 61 4.36 16.77 -12.68
CA ARG A 61 5.05 15.68 -11.99
C ARG A 61 5.26 16.00 -10.51
N GLY A 62 5.51 14.95 -9.72
CA GLY A 62 5.79 15.00 -8.28
C GLY A 62 5.02 13.95 -7.47
N ALA A 63 3.97 13.37 -8.04
CA ALA A 63 3.16 12.34 -7.37
C ALA A 63 3.98 11.08 -7.00
N ALA A 64 5.04 10.77 -7.76
CA ALA A 64 5.97 9.68 -7.45
C ALA A 64 6.60 9.78 -6.05
N GLY A 65 6.74 10.97 -5.50
CA GLY A 65 7.24 11.20 -4.13
C GLY A 65 6.19 10.95 -3.03
N GLY A 66 4.92 10.76 -3.41
CA GLY A 66 3.80 10.64 -2.47
C GLY A 66 3.97 9.52 -1.44
N PRO A 67 4.23 8.27 -1.85
CA PRO A 67 4.39 7.15 -0.91
C PRO A 67 5.43 7.40 0.17
N SER A 68 6.62 7.89 -0.20
CA SER A 68 7.69 8.19 0.77
C SER A 68 7.35 9.37 1.67
N ALA A 69 6.71 10.41 1.14
CA ALA A 69 6.29 11.57 1.92
C ALA A 69 5.24 11.19 2.97
N ILE A 70 4.24 10.40 2.58
CA ILE A 70 3.19 9.93 3.49
C ILE A 70 3.79 9.03 4.59
N ARG A 71 4.66 8.07 4.24
CA ARG A 71 5.31 7.20 5.24
C ARG A 71 6.15 7.98 6.25
N ARG A 72 6.87 9.01 5.79
CA ARG A 72 7.69 9.84 6.67
C ARG A 72 6.87 10.48 7.79
N GLU A 73 5.68 10.95 7.48
CA GLU A 73 4.80 11.55 8.49
C GLU A 73 4.04 10.47 9.28
N LEU A 74 3.52 9.46 8.62
CA LEU A 74 2.78 8.35 9.26
C LEU A 74 3.63 7.66 10.34
N TYR A 75 4.88 7.34 10.03
CA TYR A 75 5.73 6.58 10.95
C TYR A 75 6.23 7.40 12.13
N ARG A 76 6.05 8.71 12.12
CA ARG A 76 6.28 9.61 13.26
C ARG A 76 5.07 9.72 14.20
N MET A 77 3.90 9.26 13.76
CA MET A 77 2.68 9.36 14.56
C MET A 77 2.75 8.41 15.76
N THR A 78 2.16 8.84 16.86
CA THR A 78 1.92 7.98 18.02
C THR A 78 0.82 6.97 17.68
N PRO A 79 0.98 5.68 17.98
CA PRO A 79 -0.07 4.71 17.76
C PRO A 79 -1.31 5.06 18.59
N PRO A 80 -2.52 4.69 18.14
CA PRO A 80 -3.72 4.87 18.93
C PRO A 80 -3.58 4.10 20.25
N MET A 81 -4.08 4.69 21.34
CA MET A 81 -4.05 4.09 22.69
C MET A 81 -5.06 2.93 22.85
N ASP A 82 -5.43 2.27 21.77
CA ASP A 82 -6.31 1.12 21.81
C ASP A 82 -5.48 -0.16 22.04
N LYS A 83 -5.97 -1.00 22.94
CA LYS A 83 -5.37 -2.31 23.25
C LYS A 83 -5.17 -3.22 22.02
N ALA A 84 -5.89 -2.97 20.93
CA ALA A 84 -5.71 -3.68 19.68
C ALA A 84 -4.35 -3.43 19.02
N PHE A 85 -3.64 -2.37 19.37
CA PHE A 85 -2.31 -2.02 18.85
C PHE A 85 -1.18 -2.35 19.84
N GLU A 86 -1.51 -2.74 21.07
CA GLU A 86 -0.50 -2.98 22.11
C GLU A 86 0.39 -4.21 21.86
N VAL A 87 0.11 -5.06 20.85
CA VAL A 87 0.52 -6.42 21.13
C VAL A 87 1.17 -7.19 19.98
N ASP A 88 0.92 -6.90 18.73
CA ASP A 88 1.44 -7.81 17.70
C ASP A 88 2.18 -7.05 16.59
N PRO A 89 3.51 -7.21 16.47
CA PRO A 89 4.29 -6.65 15.38
C PRO A 89 3.82 -7.07 13.97
N GLY A 90 2.86 -7.97 13.86
CA GLY A 90 2.27 -8.41 12.60
C GLY A 90 0.95 -7.73 12.23
N VAL A 91 0.32 -7.00 13.16
CA VAL A 91 -0.99 -6.37 12.92
C VAL A 91 -0.92 -5.30 11.84
N PHE A 92 0.19 -4.59 11.76
CA PHE A 92 0.44 -3.52 10.80
C PHE A 92 1.70 -3.83 10.01
N CYS A 93 1.57 -3.98 8.69
CA CYS A 93 2.71 -4.25 7.84
C CYS A 93 2.80 -3.26 6.67
N ASP A 94 3.99 -3.15 6.13
CA ASP A 94 4.26 -2.40 4.89
C ASP A 94 5.00 -3.29 3.91
N ALA A 95 4.32 -3.66 2.84
CA ALA A 95 4.89 -4.48 1.77
C ALA A 95 5.88 -3.72 0.88
N GLY A 96 6.04 -2.42 1.08
CA GLY A 96 6.91 -1.59 0.27
C GLY A 96 6.23 -1.08 -1.00
N ASP A 97 7.04 -0.82 -2.01
CA ASP A 97 6.65 -0.14 -3.24
C ASP A 97 6.82 -1.04 -4.46
N ILE A 98 6.00 -0.82 -5.49
CA ILE A 98 6.33 -1.34 -6.81
C ILE A 98 7.62 -0.68 -7.33
N LEU A 99 8.31 -1.37 -8.24
CA LEU A 99 9.40 -0.80 -9.03
C LEU A 99 8.83 -0.33 -10.36
N PRO A 100 8.57 0.99 -10.54
CA PRO A 100 8.03 1.50 -11.78
C PRO A 100 9.08 1.47 -12.90
N GLY A 101 8.61 1.22 -14.12
CA GLY A 101 9.40 1.32 -15.34
C GLY A 101 8.82 2.38 -16.29
N SER A 102 9.22 2.32 -17.56
CA SER A 102 8.77 3.26 -18.59
C SER A 102 7.43 2.88 -19.23
N ASP A 103 6.87 1.72 -18.94
CA ASP A 103 5.58 1.26 -19.44
C ASP A 103 4.51 1.35 -18.37
N ILE A 104 3.55 2.26 -18.56
CA ILE A 104 2.45 2.49 -17.64
C ILE A 104 1.57 1.25 -17.43
N THR A 105 1.34 0.46 -18.48
CA THR A 105 0.55 -0.77 -18.39
C THR A 105 1.24 -1.81 -17.52
N ALA A 106 2.56 -1.95 -17.67
CA ALA A 106 3.35 -2.83 -16.83
C ALA A 106 3.38 -2.34 -15.36
N ASN A 107 3.48 -1.02 -15.13
CA ASN A 107 3.43 -0.43 -13.80
C ASN A 107 2.08 -0.69 -13.12
N HIS A 108 0.97 -0.51 -13.83
CA HIS A 108 -0.37 -0.81 -13.32
C HIS A 108 -0.54 -2.29 -12.99
N ARG A 109 -0.01 -3.21 -13.82
CA ARG A 109 -0.03 -4.66 -13.51
C ARG A 109 0.76 -4.99 -12.24
N ARG A 110 1.94 -4.40 -12.05
CA ARG A 110 2.74 -4.57 -10.83
C ARG A 110 1.98 -4.10 -9.59
N ALA A 111 1.33 -2.93 -9.67
CA ALA A 111 0.53 -2.40 -8.57
C ALA A 111 -0.69 -3.27 -8.26
N GLN A 112 -1.38 -3.76 -9.30
CA GLN A 112 -2.49 -4.72 -9.13
C GLN A 112 -2.00 -5.98 -8.42
N SER A 113 -0.92 -6.61 -8.91
CA SER A 113 -0.38 -7.84 -8.33
C SER A 113 0.07 -7.66 -6.87
N LEU A 114 0.76 -6.56 -6.55
CA LEU A 114 1.17 -6.28 -5.17
C LEU A 114 -0.04 -6.07 -4.26
N CYS A 115 -1.08 -5.38 -4.74
CA CYS A 115 -2.32 -5.17 -4.01
C CYS A 115 -3.09 -6.48 -3.79
N GLU A 116 -3.17 -7.37 -4.80
CA GLU A 116 -3.78 -8.70 -4.68
C GLU A 116 -3.09 -9.54 -3.61
N LEU A 117 -1.77 -9.57 -3.61
CA LEU A 117 -0.98 -10.29 -2.60
C LEU A 117 -1.24 -9.71 -1.19
N ALA A 118 -1.27 -8.39 -1.06
CA ALA A 118 -1.56 -7.74 0.21
C ALA A 118 -2.99 -8.00 0.69
N LEU A 119 -3.99 -7.99 -0.20
CA LEU A 119 -5.39 -8.32 0.13
C LEU A 119 -5.57 -9.77 0.56
N ASN A 120 -4.81 -10.71 -0.01
CA ASN A 120 -4.83 -12.11 0.41
C ASN A 120 -4.14 -12.34 1.77
N ALA A 121 -3.24 -11.45 2.17
CA ALA A 121 -2.46 -11.56 3.40
C ALA A 121 -3.00 -10.70 4.56
N SER A 122 -3.96 -9.80 4.30
CA SER A 122 -4.46 -8.85 5.29
C SER A 122 -5.96 -8.61 5.15
N ARG A 123 -6.56 -7.97 6.17
CA ARG A 123 -7.99 -7.60 6.15
C ARG A 123 -8.25 -6.29 5.41
N ALA A 124 -7.26 -5.43 5.35
CA ALA A 124 -7.36 -4.13 4.69
C ALA A 124 -6.02 -3.76 4.06
N VAL A 125 -6.09 -3.12 2.90
CA VAL A 125 -4.92 -2.57 2.22
C VAL A 125 -5.04 -1.05 2.16
N VAL A 126 -3.95 -0.37 2.49
CA VAL A 126 -3.79 1.07 2.29
C VAL A 126 -2.81 1.26 1.15
N ALA A 127 -3.32 1.62 -0.02
CA ALA A 127 -2.49 1.90 -1.18
C ALA A 127 -2.07 3.38 -1.18
N LEU A 128 -0.76 3.61 -1.10
CA LEU A 128 -0.16 4.93 -1.20
C LEU A 128 0.16 5.19 -2.67
N GLY A 129 -0.57 6.14 -3.25
CA GLY A 129 -0.49 6.39 -4.67
C GLY A 129 0.69 7.22 -5.12
N GLY A 130 0.91 7.17 -6.41
CA GLY A 130 1.49 8.14 -7.28
C GLY A 130 0.38 8.93 -7.95
N GLY A 131 0.22 8.76 -9.28
CA GLY A 131 -0.90 9.37 -10.00
C GLY A 131 -2.27 8.76 -9.65
N ASN A 132 -3.34 9.53 -9.90
CA ASN A 132 -4.73 9.06 -9.69
C ASN A 132 -5.09 7.82 -10.52
N ASP A 133 -4.40 7.61 -11.63
CA ASP A 133 -4.52 6.44 -12.50
C ASP A 133 -4.30 5.09 -11.78
N TYR A 134 -3.62 5.10 -10.62
CA TYR A 134 -3.44 3.92 -9.78
C TYR A 134 -4.71 3.46 -9.06
N SER A 135 -5.75 4.26 -9.00
CA SER A 135 -7.06 3.86 -8.48
C SER A 135 -7.64 2.66 -9.25
N ALA A 136 -7.46 2.63 -10.57
CA ALA A 136 -7.97 1.56 -11.42
C ALA A 136 -7.33 0.18 -11.16
N PRO A 137 -5.99 0.02 -11.11
CA PRO A 137 -5.38 -1.27 -10.77
C PRO A 137 -5.71 -1.74 -9.36
N HIS A 138 -5.83 -0.85 -8.36
CA HIS A 138 -6.22 -1.22 -7.00
C HIS A 138 -7.67 -1.70 -6.93
N ALA A 139 -8.60 -1.05 -7.64
CA ALA A 139 -9.98 -1.51 -7.74
C ALA A 139 -10.10 -2.87 -8.45
N ARG A 140 -9.28 -3.12 -9.48
CA ARG A 140 -9.21 -4.43 -10.14
C ARG A 140 -8.70 -5.51 -9.20
N ALA A 141 -7.65 -5.24 -8.42
CA ALA A 141 -7.13 -6.16 -7.43
C ALA A 141 -8.21 -6.59 -6.43
N LEU A 142 -8.96 -5.63 -5.89
CA LEU A 142 -10.06 -5.92 -4.97
C LEU A 142 -11.13 -6.80 -5.64
N ARG A 143 -11.49 -6.49 -6.89
CA ARG A 143 -12.46 -7.29 -7.64
C ARG A 143 -11.99 -8.73 -7.86
N GLU A 144 -10.75 -8.94 -8.28
CA GLU A 144 -10.21 -10.27 -8.56
C GLU A 144 -10.12 -11.11 -7.27
N VAL A 145 -9.61 -10.53 -6.17
CA VAL A 145 -9.52 -11.22 -4.89
C VAL A 145 -10.92 -11.54 -4.35
N SER A 146 -11.88 -10.61 -4.44
CA SER A 146 -13.25 -10.85 -3.99
C SER A 146 -13.96 -11.91 -4.83
N ALA A 147 -13.75 -11.93 -6.13
CA ALA A 147 -14.34 -12.95 -7.01
C ALA A 147 -13.76 -14.35 -6.78
N ALA A 148 -12.53 -14.46 -6.30
CA ALA A 148 -11.89 -15.73 -5.98
C ALA A 148 -12.37 -16.34 -4.64
N GLN A 149 -13.00 -15.55 -3.77
CA GLN A 149 -13.55 -16.02 -2.50
C GLN A 149 -14.88 -16.73 -2.74
N LYS A 150 -14.96 -18.04 -2.40
CA LYS A 150 -16.11 -18.91 -2.69
C LYS A 150 -17.46 -18.45 -2.13
N ASP A 151 -17.45 -17.59 -1.12
CA ASP A 151 -18.65 -17.09 -0.44
C ASP A 151 -18.94 -15.61 -0.75
N ALA A 152 -18.32 -15.05 -1.78
CA ALA A 152 -18.49 -13.64 -2.14
C ALA A 152 -19.84 -13.41 -2.83
N THR A 153 -20.90 -13.30 -2.03
CA THR A 153 -22.23 -12.83 -2.49
C THR A 153 -22.38 -11.31 -2.40
N GLY A 154 -21.32 -10.63 -1.98
CA GLY A 154 -21.33 -9.20 -1.71
C GLY A 154 -21.15 -8.32 -2.95
N THR A 155 -21.69 -7.12 -2.88
CA THR A 155 -21.45 -6.05 -3.87
C THR A 155 -20.23 -5.26 -3.46
N ILE A 156 -19.29 -5.01 -4.40
CA ILE A 156 -18.18 -4.10 -4.19
C ILE A 156 -18.69 -2.68 -4.43
N GLY A 157 -18.55 -1.82 -3.41
CA GLY A 157 -18.81 -0.40 -3.51
C GLY A 157 -17.50 0.37 -3.64
N ILE A 158 -17.49 1.44 -4.44
CA ILE A 158 -16.39 2.40 -4.51
C ILE A 158 -16.92 3.75 -4.03
N LEU A 159 -16.24 4.32 -3.03
CA LEU A 159 -16.47 5.68 -2.57
C LEU A 159 -15.28 6.54 -3.00
N THR A 160 -15.53 7.54 -3.83
CA THR A 160 -14.52 8.51 -4.26
C THR A 160 -14.68 9.81 -3.49
N VAL A 161 -13.58 10.31 -2.92
CA VAL A 161 -13.49 11.63 -2.30
C VAL A 161 -12.49 12.43 -3.12
N ASP A 162 -12.98 13.14 -4.13
CA ASP A 162 -12.19 13.89 -5.10
C ASP A 162 -12.94 15.19 -5.47
N PRO A 163 -12.25 16.33 -5.66
CA PRO A 163 -12.86 17.57 -6.13
C PRO A 163 -13.32 17.49 -7.60
N HIS A 164 -12.92 16.47 -8.34
CA HIS A 164 -13.26 16.25 -9.74
C HIS A 164 -14.20 15.05 -9.89
N LEU A 165 -15.11 15.12 -10.85
CA LEU A 165 -15.90 14.00 -11.32
C LEU A 165 -15.06 13.26 -12.38
N ASP A 166 -14.40 12.21 -11.95
CA ASP A 166 -13.72 11.27 -12.86
C ASP A 166 -14.78 10.31 -13.43
N VAL A 167 -15.37 10.66 -14.57
CA VAL A 167 -16.33 9.86 -15.33
C VAL A 167 -15.71 9.25 -16.56
#